data_a2afb3857be7601a625e93f5c522643b
#
_entry.id   a2afb3857be7601a625e93f5c522643b
#
_cell.length_a   1.000
_cell.length_b   1.000
_cell.length_c   1.000
_cell.angle_alpha   90.00
_cell.angle_beta   90.00
_cell.angle_gamma   90.00
#
_symmetry.space_group_name_H-M   'P 1'
#
loop_
_entity.id
_entity.type
_entity.pdbx_description
1 polymer ?
#
loop_
_entity_poly.entity_id
_entity_poly.type
_entity_poly.pdbx_seq_one_letter_code
_entity_poly.pdbx_strand_id
1 'polypeptide(L)'
;MKKNIKRWQEEPVNFDVTDQKFLKAYFEYLHHPNEEEGVDFWWLDWQQGGLSKIPGLDPLWMLNHYHYLDSGRRGKRRLTFSRYAGMGSHRYPVGFSGDTIISCESLAFQPYFTANASNVGYGWWSHDIGGHMKGYRDEELSTRWIQFGVFSPIMRLHSSNSAFTGKE
;
A
#
# COMPACT_ATOMS: atom_id res chain seq x y z
N MET A 1 31.22 13.45 -21.91
CA MET A 1 29.98 13.28 -22.70
C MET A 1 28.80 13.69 -21.86
N LYS A 2 28.19 14.85 -22.11
CA LYS A 2 26.98 15.32 -21.41
C LYS A 2 25.81 14.55 -22.00
N LYS A 3 25.30 13.53 -21.30
CA LYS A 3 24.03 12.88 -21.66
C LYS A 3 22.87 13.84 -21.42
N ASN A 4 22.11 14.09 -22.48
CA ASN A 4 20.99 15.00 -22.56
C ASN A 4 19.99 14.82 -21.40
N ILE A 5 19.88 15.83 -20.54
CA ILE A 5 18.81 16.03 -19.56
C ILE A 5 17.56 16.61 -20.24
N LYS A 6 17.17 16.11 -21.40
CA LYS A 6 15.94 16.51 -22.09
C LYS A 6 14.72 15.64 -21.72
N ARG A 7 14.88 14.66 -20.82
CA ARG A 7 13.84 13.67 -20.49
C ARG A 7 12.77 14.18 -19.51
N TRP A 8 12.94 15.37 -18.94
CA TRP A 8 12.02 15.92 -17.93
C TRP A 8 10.99 16.92 -18.50
N GLN A 9 10.92 17.08 -19.82
CA GLN A 9 9.98 17.97 -20.50
C GLN A 9 8.87 17.23 -21.26
N GLU A 10 8.79 15.91 -21.15
CA GLU A 10 7.67 15.16 -21.71
C GLU A 10 6.47 15.30 -20.77
N GLU A 11 5.31 15.57 -21.34
CA GLU A 11 4.07 15.66 -20.57
C GLU A 11 3.84 14.33 -19.81
N PRO A 12 3.45 14.37 -18.53
CA PRO A 12 3.19 13.15 -17.79
C PRO A 12 2.04 12.38 -18.43
N VAL A 13 2.21 11.09 -18.58
CA VAL A 13 1.16 10.19 -19.06
C VAL A 13 0.02 10.16 -18.06
N ASN A 14 -1.21 10.36 -18.51
CA ASN A 14 -2.39 10.22 -17.67
C ASN A 14 -2.50 8.80 -17.14
N PHE A 15 -2.63 8.67 -15.84
CA PHE A 15 -2.86 7.40 -15.20
C PHE A 15 -4.31 6.94 -15.43
N ASP A 16 -4.50 5.87 -16.20
CA ASP A 16 -5.82 5.36 -16.53
C ASP A 16 -5.92 3.84 -16.44
N VAL A 17 -6.38 3.36 -15.29
CA VAL A 17 -6.58 1.92 -15.02
C VAL A 17 -7.68 1.29 -15.88
N THR A 18 -8.46 2.08 -16.61
CA THR A 18 -9.54 1.59 -17.47
C THR A 18 -9.10 1.41 -18.94
N ASP A 19 -7.90 1.90 -19.29
CA ASP A 19 -7.31 1.72 -20.60
C ASP A 19 -6.41 0.48 -20.64
N GLN A 20 -6.81 -0.50 -21.43
CA GLN A 20 -6.06 -1.75 -21.58
C GLN A 20 -4.65 -1.54 -22.19
N LYS A 21 -4.47 -0.54 -23.06
CA LYS A 21 -3.16 -0.23 -23.63
C LYS A 21 -2.24 0.37 -22.56
N PHE A 22 -2.79 1.27 -21.74
CA PHE A 22 -2.07 1.81 -20.60
C PHE A 22 -1.66 0.70 -19.63
N LEU A 23 -2.59 -0.16 -19.22
CA LEU A 23 -2.31 -1.26 -18.30
C LEU A 23 -1.25 -2.23 -18.85
N LYS A 24 -1.33 -2.56 -20.13
CA LYS A 24 -0.30 -3.38 -20.77
C LYS A 24 1.08 -2.74 -20.66
N ALA A 25 1.20 -1.47 -21.05
CA ALA A 25 2.46 -0.74 -20.96
C ALA A 25 2.95 -0.60 -19.51
N TYR A 26 2.04 -0.33 -18.58
CA TYR A 26 2.29 -0.20 -17.15
C TYR A 26 2.96 -1.46 -16.57
N PHE A 27 2.47 -2.65 -16.91
CA PHE A 27 3.10 -3.89 -16.47
C PHE A 27 4.35 -4.24 -17.25
N GLU A 28 4.31 -4.25 -18.57
CA GLU A 28 5.40 -4.72 -19.41
C GLU A 28 6.66 -3.85 -19.35
N TYR A 29 6.50 -2.53 -19.26
CA TYR A 29 7.65 -1.62 -19.31
C TYR A 29 8.06 -1.04 -17.96
N LEU A 30 7.17 -1.03 -16.98
CA LEU A 30 7.47 -0.46 -15.66
C LEU A 30 7.70 -1.55 -14.60
N HIS A 31 6.85 -2.58 -14.54
CA HIS A 31 6.88 -3.56 -13.44
C HIS A 31 7.71 -4.79 -13.76
N HIS A 32 7.47 -5.43 -14.91
CA HIS A 32 8.14 -6.69 -15.24
C HIS A 32 9.67 -6.60 -15.28
N PRO A 33 10.30 -5.55 -15.81
CA PRO A 33 11.77 -5.44 -15.77
C PRO A 33 12.32 -5.40 -14.34
N ASN A 34 11.67 -4.65 -13.44
CA ASN A 34 12.08 -4.60 -12.03
C ASN A 34 11.91 -5.94 -11.31
N GLU A 35 10.88 -6.70 -11.67
CA GLU A 35 10.69 -8.05 -11.13
C GLU A 35 11.74 -9.04 -11.66
N GLU A 36 12.26 -8.83 -12.86
CA GLU A 36 13.39 -9.59 -13.40
C GLU A 36 14.70 -9.27 -12.67
N GLU A 37 14.84 -8.05 -12.19
CA GLU A 37 15.97 -7.61 -11.38
C GLU A 37 15.86 -8.00 -9.89
N GLY A 38 14.70 -8.51 -9.43
CA GLY A 38 14.56 -9.08 -8.09
C GLY A 38 13.43 -8.53 -7.22
N VAL A 39 12.52 -7.73 -7.76
CA VAL A 39 11.32 -7.32 -7.03
C VAL A 39 10.35 -8.51 -6.90
N ASP A 40 10.01 -8.87 -5.67
CA ASP A 40 9.13 -10.02 -5.39
C ASP A 40 7.65 -9.65 -5.35
N PHE A 41 7.30 -8.47 -4.87
CA PHE A 41 5.93 -7.96 -4.81
C PHE A 41 5.90 -6.44 -4.80
N TRP A 42 4.72 -5.86 -5.05
CA TRP A 42 4.52 -4.43 -5.15
C TRP A 42 3.73 -3.87 -3.97
N TRP A 43 4.17 -2.71 -3.50
CA TRP A 43 3.45 -1.89 -2.55
C TRP A 43 2.59 -0.88 -3.31
N LEU A 44 1.28 -1.00 -3.16
CA LEU A 44 0.28 -0.15 -3.81
C LEU A 44 -0.29 0.84 -2.80
N ASP A 45 -0.26 2.11 -3.16
CA ASP A 45 -0.76 3.17 -2.32
C ASP A 45 -1.71 4.08 -3.14
N TRP A 46 -1.98 5.30 -2.71
CA TRP A 46 -2.99 6.20 -3.25
C TRP A 46 -2.52 7.09 -4.42
N GLN A 47 -1.29 7.01 -4.86
CA GLN A 47 -0.67 7.90 -5.85
C GLN A 47 -1.35 7.89 -7.24
N GLN A 48 -2.16 6.91 -7.55
CA GLN A 48 -2.95 6.82 -8.78
C GLN A 48 -4.16 7.76 -8.82
N GLY A 49 -4.39 8.58 -7.77
CA GLY A 49 -5.57 9.41 -7.62
C GLY A 49 -6.81 8.65 -7.12
N GLY A 50 -7.88 9.37 -6.82
CA GLY A 50 -9.12 8.83 -6.27
C GLY A 50 -10.25 8.62 -7.28
N LEU A 51 -10.03 8.94 -8.56
CA LEU A 51 -11.07 8.88 -9.59
C LEU A 51 -10.59 8.08 -10.80
N SER A 52 -11.48 7.29 -11.37
CA SER A 52 -11.30 6.66 -12.68
C SER A 52 -12.31 7.21 -13.69
N LYS A 53 -12.16 6.86 -14.96
CA LYS A 53 -13.15 7.20 -16.00
C LYS A 53 -14.48 6.47 -15.85
N ILE A 54 -14.52 5.44 -15.02
CA ILE A 54 -15.74 4.68 -14.72
C ILE A 54 -16.32 5.18 -13.41
N PRO A 55 -17.51 5.79 -13.40
CA PRO A 55 -18.14 6.28 -12.18
C PRO A 55 -18.28 5.18 -11.12
N GLY A 56 -17.87 5.47 -9.88
CA GLY A 56 -17.94 4.54 -8.76
C GLY A 56 -16.83 3.48 -8.71
N LEU A 57 -15.93 3.46 -9.68
CA LEU A 57 -14.78 2.56 -9.69
C LEU A 57 -13.56 3.25 -9.09
N ASP A 58 -13.10 2.75 -7.95
CA ASP A 58 -11.85 3.19 -7.32
C ASP A 58 -10.64 2.66 -8.10
N PRO A 59 -9.71 3.55 -8.54
CA PRO A 59 -8.50 3.12 -9.24
C PRO A 59 -7.63 2.16 -8.43
N LEU A 60 -7.53 2.34 -7.10
CA LEU A 60 -6.76 1.46 -6.24
C LEU A 60 -7.35 0.06 -6.18
N TRP A 61 -8.68 -0.05 -6.16
CA TRP A 61 -9.35 -1.35 -6.22
C TRP A 61 -9.01 -2.10 -7.52
N MET A 62 -9.03 -1.40 -8.66
CA MET A 62 -8.64 -1.98 -9.95
C MET A 62 -7.17 -2.37 -9.98
N LEU A 63 -6.28 -1.53 -9.45
CA LEU A 63 -4.86 -1.86 -9.36
C LEU A 63 -4.61 -3.10 -8.50
N ASN A 64 -5.29 -3.24 -7.37
CA ASN A 64 -5.21 -4.45 -6.57
C ASN A 64 -5.56 -5.70 -7.39
N HIS A 65 -6.65 -5.63 -8.16
CA HIS A 65 -7.06 -6.75 -9.01
C HIS A 65 -5.98 -7.10 -10.04
N TYR A 66 -5.51 -6.13 -10.79
CA TYR A 66 -4.53 -6.37 -11.85
C TYR A 66 -3.17 -6.81 -11.30
N HIS A 67 -2.64 -6.14 -10.28
CA HIS A 67 -1.38 -6.55 -9.66
C HIS A 67 -1.46 -7.95 -9.05
N TYR A 68 -2.57 -8.26 -8.40
CA TYR A 68 -2.76 -9.59 -7.83
C TYR A 68 -2.76 -10.67 -8.91
N LEU A 69 -3.47 -10.46 -10.02
CA LEU A 69 -3.49 -11.42 -11.13
C LEU A 69 -2.12 -11.52 -11.80
N ASP A 70 -1.49 -10.39 -12.10
CA ASP A 70 -0.19 -10.34 -12.78
C ASP A 70 0.93 -10.96 -11.93
N SER A 71 0.92 -10.78 -10.61
CA SER A 71 1.92 -11.36 -9.72
C SER A 71 2.01 -12.89 -9.80
N GLY A 72 0.95 -13.54 -10.25
CA GLY A 72 0.92 -14.99 -10.46
C GLY A 72 1.36 -15.48 -11.85
N ARG A 73 1.69 -14.59 -12.79
CA ARG A 73 1.96 -14.94 -14.20
C ARG A 73 3.12 -15.92 -14.40
N ARG A 74 4.06 -15.99 -13.44
CA ARG A 74 5.20 -16.93 -13.46
C ARG A 74 4.98 -18.16 -12.59
N GLY A 75 3.73 -18.52 -12.27
CA GLY A 75 3.42 -19.63 -11.37
C GLY A 75 3.71 -19.35 -9.90
N LYS A 76 4.02 -18.11 -9.53
CA LYS A 76 4.17 -17.69 -8.13
C LYS A 76 2.81 -17.64 -7.43
N ARG A 77 2.82 -17.78 -6.09
CA ARG A 77 1.65 -17.44 -5.27
C ARG A 77 1.35 -15.97 -5.43
N ARG A 78 0.12 -15.65 -5.76
CA ARG A 78 -0.32 -14.27 -5.94
C ARG A 78 -0.27 -13.49 -4.64
N LEU A 79 0.28 -12.27 -4.71
CA LEU A 79 0.43 -11.37 -3.57
C LEU A 79 0.44 -9.93 -4.04
N THR A 80 -0.23 -9.06 -3.30
CA THR A 80 -0.06 -7.60 -3.34
C THR A 80 0.20 -7.12 -1.92
N PHE A 81 0.76 -5.92 -1.77
CA PHE A 81 0.81 -5.24 -0.50
C PHE A 81 0.17 -3.86 -0.70
N SER A 82 -1.10 -3.72 -0.35
CA SER A 82 -1.89 -2.55 -0.75
C SER A 82 -2.59 -1.89 0.41
N ARG A 83 -2.66 -0.56 0.35
CA ARG A 83 -3.62 0.20 1.13
C ARG A 83 -5.03 -0.37 0.89
N TYR A 84 -5.91 -0.25 1.86
CA TYR A 84 -7.31 -0.67 1.73
C TYR A 84 -7.99 0.06 0.56
N ALA A 85 -8.80 -0.66 -0.19
CA ALA A 85 -9.50 -0.14 -1.38
C ALA A 85 -11.01 -0.38 -1.31
N GLY A 86 -11.58 -0.42 -0.10
CA GLY A 86 -13.01 -0.62 0.12
C GLY A 86 -13.44 -2.09 0.13
N MET A 87 -14.72 -2.33 -0.08
CA MET A 87 -15.30 -3.66 -0.04
C MET A 87 -14.69 -4.59 -1.09
N GLY A 88 -14.34 -5.80 -0.67
CA GLY A 88 -13.70 -6.78 -1.55
C GLY A 88 -12.17 -6.76 -1.55
N SER A 89 -11.51 -5.78 -0.89
CA SER A 89 -10.04 -5.70 -0.81
C SER A 89 -9.41 -6.95 -0.19
N HIS A 90 -10.11 -7.65 0.70
CA HIS A 90 -9.64 -8.90 1.31
C HIS A 90 -9.34 -10.01 0.29
N ARG A 91 -9.85 -9.90 -0.94
CA ARG A 91 -9.54 -10.84 -2.04
C ARG A 91 -8.10 -10.74 -2.52
N TYR A 92 -7.43 -9.64 -2.22
CA TYR A 92 -6.11 -9.30 -2.71
C TYR A 92 -5.16 -9.02 -1.54
N PRO A 93 -4.79 -10.09 -0.78
CA PRO A 93 -3.86 -9.90 0.33
C PRO A 93 -2.47 -9.48 -0.19
N VAL A 94 -1.75 -8.64 0.55
CA VAL A 94 -1.95 -8.20 1.94
C VAL A 94 -2.48 -6.78 1.96
N GLY A 95 -3.30 -6.43 2.95
CA GLY A 95 -3.71 -5.05 3.19
C GLY A 95 -2.88 -4.34 4.24
N PHE A 96 -2.85 -3.00 4.20
CA PHE A 96 -2.28 -2.16 5.26
C PHE A 96 -3.14 -0.93 5.54
N SER A 97 -3.02 -0.38 6.76
CA SER A 97 -3.83 0.75 7.20
C SER A 97 -3.45 2.06 6.51
N GLY A 98 -2.17 2.34 6.41
CA GLY A 98 -1.61 3.59 5.90
C GLY A 98 -1.95 4.82 6.74
N ASP A 99 -1.01 5.73 6.87
CA ASP A 99 -1.16 7.07 7.44
C ASP A 99 -1.83 7.11 8.84
N THR A 100 -1.56 6.11 9.67
CA THR A 100 -2.13 6.01 11.02
C THR A 100 -1.63 7.16 11.90
N ILE A 101 -2.55 7.83 12.57
CA ILE A 101 -2.21 8.91 13.51
C ILE A 101 -1.49 8.31 14.74
N ILE A 102 -0.45 8.99 15.21
CA ILE A 102 0.32 8.61 16.39
C ILE A 102 -0.48 9.01 17.63
N SER A 103 -1.29 8.12 18.16
CA SER A 103 -2.08 8.34 19.37
C SER A 103 -2.48 7.04 20.05
N CYS A 104 -2.85 7.14 21.35
CA CYS A 104 -3.37 6.01 22.12
C CYS A 104 -4.71 5.51 21.53
N GLU A 105 -5.55 6.40 21.04
CA GLU A 105 -6.85 6.04 20.43
C GLU A 105 -6.63 5.23 19.15
N SER A 106 -5.65 5.62 18.33
CA SER A 106 -5.29 4.84 17.13
C SER A 106 -4.84 3.44 17.50
N LEU A 107 -4.01 3.29 18.52
CA LEU A 107 -3.58 1.98 18.99
C LEU A 107 -4.75 1.17 19.54
N ALA A 108 -5.59 1.77 20.38
CA ALA A 108 -6.75 1.10 20.97
C ALA A 108 -7.73 0.55 19.92
N PHE A 109 -7.84 1.22 18.76
CA PHE A 109 -8.67 0.76 17.66
C PHE A 109 -8.13 -0.49 16.94
N GLN A 110 -6.80 -0.72 16.93
CA GLN A 110 -6.20 -1.79 16.13
C GLN A 110 -6.65 -3.21 16.51
N PRO A 111 -6.72 -3.60 17.80
CA PRO A 111 -7.25 -4.92 18.18
C PRO A 111 -8.71 -5.10 17.72
N TYR A 112 -9.53 -4.08 17.90
CA TYR A 112 -10.94 -4.10 17.45
C TYR A 112 -11.02 -4.29 15.93
N PHE A 113 -10.25 -3.51 15.18
CA PHE A 113 -10.20 -3.63 13.71
C PHE A 113 -9.75 -5.04 13.30
N THR A 114 -8.67 -5.56 13.88
CA THR A 114 -8.10 -6.86 13.53
C THR A 114 -9.12 -7.99 13.72
N ALA A 115 -9.84 -7.97 14.85
CA ALA A 115 -10.87 -8.97 15.13
C ALA A 115 -11.99 -8.92 14.10
N ASN A 116 -12.48 -7.72 13.75
CA ASN A 116 -13.57 -7.56 12.79
C ASN A 116 -13.13 -7.87 11.35
N ALA A 117 -11.93 -7.44 10.95
CA ALA A 117 -11.37 -7.75 9.63
C ALA A 117 -11.19 -9.27 9.43
N SER A 118 -10.76 -9.97 10.47
CA SER A 118 -10.61 -11.44 10.45
C SER A 118 -11.94 -12.16 10.23
N ASN A 119 -13.03 -11.65 10.77
CA ASN A 119 -14.37 -12.22 10.58
C ASN A 119 -14.85 -12.20 9.11
N VAL A 120 -14.31 -11.30 8.29
CA VAL A 120 -14.61 -11.21 6.86
C VAL A 120 -13.49 -11.74 5.98
N GLY A 121 -12.53 -12.46 6.56
CA GLY A 121 -11.41 -13.05 5.82
C GLY A 121 -10.28 -12.06 5.49
N TYR A 122 -10.25 -10.87 6.09
CA TYR A 122 -9.19 -9.89 5.91
C TYR A 122 -8.16 -9.99 7.04
N GLY A 123 -7.67 -11.21 7.30
CA GLY A 123 -6.74 -11.49 8.39
C GLY A 123 -5.27 -11.20 8.08
N TRP A 124 -4.90 -11.05 6.79
CA TRP A 124 -3.54 -10.69 6.40
C TRP A 124 -3.43 -9.17 6.35
N TRP A 125 -3.21 -8.58 7.50
CA TRP A 125 -3.20 -7.14 7.69
C TRP A 125 -1.89 -6.66 8.30
N SER A 126 -1.35 -5.57 7.75
CA SER A 126 -0.17 -4.89 8.24
C SER A 126 -0.56 -3.56 8.86
N HIS A 127 -0.40 -3.44 10.15
CA HIS A 127 -0.59 -2.18 10.87
C HIS A 127 0.61 -1.26 10.67
N ASP A 128 0.40 0.05 10.79
CA ASP A 128 1.46 1.04 10.94
C ASP A 128 1.97 1.04 12.37
N ILE A 129 2.80 0.05 12.71
CA ILE A 129 3.29 -0.12 14.08
C ILE A 129 4.10 1.11 14.50
N GLY A 130 3.65 1.74 15.58
CA GLY A 130 4.18 2.99 16.09
C GLY A 130 3.44 4.24 15.61
N GLY A 131 2.51 4.09 14.66
CA GLY A 131 1.86 5.19 13.96
C GLY A 131 2.74 5.83 12.91
N HIS A 132 2.15 6.59 11.98
CA HIS A 132 2.85 7.18 10.85
C HIS A 132 3.05 8.69 10.98
N MET A 133 2.01 9.44 11.39
CA MET A 133 2.03 10.90 11.31
C MET A 133 1.24 11.60 12.43
N LYS A 134 1.36 12.93 12.47
CA LYS A 134 0.54 13.83 13.29
C LYS A 134 0.56 13.53 14.79
N GLY A 135 1.73 13.23 15.30
CA GLY A 135 1.94 13.00 16.72
C GLY A 135 3.37 13.29 17.13
N TYR A 136 3.70 12.92 18.32
CA TYR A 136 5.04 13.05 18.87
C TYR A 136 5.54 11.70 19.37
N ARG A 137 6.84 11.60 19.58
CA ARG A 137 7.43 10.43 20.15
C ARG A 137 7.00 10.29 21.63
N ASP A 138 6.41 9.17 21.94
CA ASP A 138 6.04 8.75 23.29
C ASP A 138 6.55 7.33 23.49
N GLU A 139 7.39 7.13 24.49
CA GLU A 139 8.08 5.84 24.72
C GLU A 139 7.11 4.76 25.18
N GLU A 140 6.10 5.10 25.97
CA GLU A 140 5.10 4.13 26.40
C GLU A 140 4.22 3.72 25.22
N LEU A 141 3.69 4.69 24.48
CA LEU A 141 2.89 4.42 23.28
C LEU A 141 3.66 3.58 22.27
N SER A 142 4.93 3.91 22.02
CA SER A 142 5.80 3.14 21.13
C SER A 142 5.99 1.70 21.61
N THR A 143 6.22 1.52 22.91
CA THR A 143 6.33 0.19 23.51
C THR A 143 5.05 -0.62 23.33
N ARG A 144 3.89 -0.02 23.58
CA ARG A 144 2.58 -0.69 23.41
C ARG A 144 2.30 -1.06 21.95
N TRP A 145 2.66 -0.17 21.01
CA TRP A 145 2.57 -0.48 19.60
C TRP A 145 3.43 -1.69 19.20
N ILE A 146 4.68 -1.75 19.69
CA ILE A 146 5.56 -2.88 19.41
C ILE A 146 5.01 -4.17 20.01
N GLN A 147 4.52 -4.13 21.24
CA GLN A 147 3.88 -5.28 21.88
C GLN A 147 2.69 -5.79 21.07
N PHE A 148 1.81 -4.90 20.62
CA PHE A 148 0.71 -5.25 19.73
C PHE A 148 1.22 -5.80 18.38
N GLY A 149 2.25 -5.18 17.81
CA GLY A 149 2.85 -5.58 16.54
C GLY A 149 3.40 -6.99 16.54
N VAL A 150 4.02 -7.43 17.63
CA VAL A 150 4.58 -8.80 17.77
C VAL A 150 3.50 -9.86 17.61
N PHE A 151 2.26 -9.57 18.01
CA PHE A 151 1.12 -10.48 17.87
C PHE A 151 0.24 -10.19 16.65
N SER A 152 0.62 -9.21 15.83
CA SER A 152 -0.09 -8.88 14.60
C SER A 152 0.29 -9.86 13.48
N PRO A 153 -0.59 -10.07 12.49
CA PRO A 153 -0.30 -10.97 11.36
C PRO A 153 0.96 -10.59 10.60
N ILE A 154 1.23 -9.28 10.46
CA ILE A 154 2.44 -8.75 9.82
C ILE A 154 3.02 -7.65 10.71
N MET A 155 4.22 -7.90 11.23
CA MET A 155 4.97 -6.88 11.98
C MET A 155 5.71 -5.97 11.01
N ARG A 156 5.30 -4.70 10.93
CA ARG A 156 5.95 -3.68 10.12
C ARG A 156 5.99 -2.36 10.89
N LEU A 157 7.17 -1.88 11.17
CA LEU A 157 7.35 -0.53 11.68
C LEU A 157 7.07 0.47 10.58
N HIS A 158 6.38 1.55 10.90
CA HIS A 158 6.11 2.63 9.97
C HIS A 158 6.21 3.98 10.66
N SER A 159 6.89 4.92 9.99
CA SER A 159 7.00 6.30 10.46
C SER A 159 7.39 7.21 9.30
N SER A 160 7.17 8.49 9.46
CA SER A 160 7.65 9.52 8.53
C SER A 160 8.84 10.25 9.14
N ASN A 161 9.79 10.64 8.32
CA ASN A 161 10.90 11.53 8.69
C ASN A 161 10.58 13.01 8.43
N SER A 162 9.34 13.32 8.09
CA SER A 162 8.90 14.69 7.85
C SER A 162 8.66 15.44 9.16
N ALA A 163 9.24 16.61 9.32
CA ALA A 163 9.00 17.49 10.46
C ALA A 163 7.52 17.88 10.65
N PHE A 164 6.70 17.76 9.60
CA PHE A 164 5.25 18.03 9.66
C PHE A 164 4.40 16.84 10.05
N THR A 165 4.88 15.63 9.79
CA THR A 165 4.10 14.40 9.95
C THR A 165 4.78 13.36 10.81
N GLY A 166 6.09 13.50 11.00
CA GLY A 166 6.89 12.50 11.66
C GLY A 166 6.75 12.50 13.18
N LYS A 167 7.15 11.40 13.74
CA LYS A 167 7.56 11.29 15.13
C LYS A 167 9.08 11.16 15.15
N GLU A 168 9.73 12.03 15.81
CA GLU A 168 11.16 11.95 16.09
C GLU A 168 11.37 11.71 17.58
#